data_606a81ed338b5e5b53c635c41598e935
#
_entry.id   606a81ed338b5e5b53c635c41598e935
#
_cell.length_a   1.000
_cell.length_b   1.000
_cell.length_c   1.000
_cell.angle_alpha   90.00
_cell.angle_beta   90.00
_cell.angle_gamma   90.00
#
_symmetry.space_group_name_H-M   'P 1'
#
loop_
_entity.id
_entity.type
_entity.pdbx_description
1 polymer ?
#
loop_
_entity_poly.entity_id
_entity_poly.type
_entity_poly.pdbx_seq_one_letter_code
_entity_poly.pdbx_strand_id
1 'polypeptide(L)'
;MIRYFSEDVKFILKDKLANNRWLKMVAGSEIRTIGDINIIFCSDNYILDVNMRYLQHDYFTDIITFDYCEGKKLSGDLFISIDSVRENALDYGAEFDEELHRVMVHGLLHLIGYDDHTPEEEKRIHEKEDYYLKLRKIA
;
A
#
# COMPACT_ATOMS: atom_id res chain seq x y z
N MET A 1 -4.70 14.81 0.42
CA MET A 1 -3.94 14.67 1.69
C MET A 1 -3.80 13.19 2.05
N ILE A 2 -2.61 12.80 2.48
CA ILE A 2 -2.37 11.43 2.94
C ILE A 2 -2.47 11.40 4.46
N ARG A 3 -3.33 10.52 4.99
CA ARG A 3 -3.53 10.37 6.42
C ARG A 3 -3.24 8.93 6.84
N TYR A 4 -2.73 8.77 8.06
CA TYR A 4 -2.36 7.47 8.61
C TYR A 4 -3.15 7.19 9.88
N PHE A 5 -3.69 5.98 9.98
CA PHE A 5 -4.49 5.53 11.13
C PHE A 5 -4.04 4.14 11.56
N SER A 6 -4.24 3.83 12.82
CA SER A 6 -4.07 2.46 13.34
C SER A 6 -5.37 2.06 14.01
N GLU A 7 -5.89 0.89 13.69
CA GLU A 7 -7.13 0.39 14.28
C GLU A 7 -6.82 -0.51 15.49
N ASP A 8 -6.85 -1.80 15.35
CA ASP A 8 -6.69 -2.74 16.47
C ASP A 8 -5.24 -3.08 16.80
N VAL A 9 -4.28 -2.29 16.34
CA VAL A 9 -2.85 -2.47 16.58
C VAL A 9 -2.25 -1.18 17.12
N LYS A 10 -1.16 -1.31 17.90
CA LYS A 10 -0.40 -0.17 18.41
C LYS A 10 0.80 0.07 17.49
N PHE A 11 0.51 0.56 16.30
CA PHE A 11 1.54 0.84 15.31
C PHE A 11 1.55 2.32 14.95
N ILE A 12 2.74 2.93 14.96
CA ILE A 12 2.96 4.31 14.56
C ILE A 12 3.98 4.32 13.44
N LEU A 13 3.57 4.86 12.28
CA LEU A 13 4.46 4.95 11.13
C LEU A 13 5.58 5.95 11.41
N LYS A 14 6.81 5.55 11.11
CA LYS A 14 7.98 6.43 11.16
C LYS A 14 8.10 7.22 9.87
N ASP A 15 8.70 8.41 9.95
CA ASP A 15 9.05 9.23 8.78
C ASP A 15 7.85 9.55 7.89
N LYS A 16 6.75 9.99 8.51
CA LYS A 16 5.51 10.31 7.77
C LYS A 16 5.74 11.34 6.67
N LEU A 17 6.53 12.38 6.94
CA LEU A 17 6.80 13.43 5.95
C LEU A 17 7.58 12.88 4.75
N ALA A 18 8.59 12.05 5.01
CA ALA A 18 9.37 11.42 3.94
C ALA A 18 8.50 10.47 3.11
N ASN A 19 7.63 9.71 3.76
CA ASN A 19 6.69 8.82 3.08
C ASN A 19 5.69 9.61 2.24
N ASN A 20 5.17 10.72 2.76
CA ASN A 20 4.25 11.57 2.01
C ASN A 20 4.92 12.15 0.76
N ARG A 21 6.15 12.65 0.88
CA ARG A 21 6.90 13.16 -0.26
C ARG A 21 7.14 12.08 -1.31
N TRP A 22 7.51 10.89 -0.86
CA TRP A 22 7.76 9.74 -1.73
C TRP A 22 6.49 9.34 -2.51
N LEU A 23 5.37 9.17 -1.82
CA LEU A 23 4.11 8.78 -2.46
C LEU A 23 3.62 9.85 -3.45
N LYS A 24 3.81 11.13 -3.12
CA LYS A 24 3.51 12.22 -4.05
C LYS A 24 4.41 12.16 -5.29
N MET A 25 5.68 11.84 -5.11
CA MET A 25 6.63 11.69 -6.21
C MET A 25 6.24 10.52 -7.11
N VAL A 26 5.82 9.40 -6.53
CA VAL A 26 5.33 8.24 -7.30
C VAL A 26 4.12 8.65 -8.15
N ALA A 27 3.13 9.27 -7.53
CA ALA A 27 1.94 9.74 -8.24
C ALA A 27 2.31 10.69 -9.38
N GLY A 28 3.16 11.66 -9.12
CA GLY A 28 3.62 12.63 -10.12
C GLY A 28 4.34 11.96 -11.28
N SER A 29 5.17 10.95 -11.00
CA SER A 29 5.88 10.18 -12.03
C SER A 29 4.93 9.42 -12.95
N GLU A 30 3.74 9.09 -12.46
CA GLU A 30 2.70 8.40 -13.23
C GLU A 30 1.62 9.37 -13.74
N ILE A 31 1.90 10.66 -13.68
CA ILE A 31 1.02 11.75 -14.16
C ILE A 31 -0.33 11.71 -13.42
N ARG A 32 -0.24 11.59 -12.09
CA ARG A 32 -1.40 11.62 -11.18
C ARG A 32 -1.17 12.67 -10.10
N THR A 33 -2.24 13.05 -9.43
CA THR A 33 -2.18 13.91 -8.25
C THR A 33 -2.76 13.18 -7.05
N ILE A 34 -2.34 13.57 -5.86
CA ILE A 34 -2.83 12.99 -4.61
C ILE A 34 -4.08 13.74 -4.17
N GLY A 35 -5.18 13.03 -4.02
CA GLY A 35 -6.40 13.52 -3.38
C GLY A 35 -6.40 13.14 -1.90
N ASP A 36 -7.46 12.47 -1.43
CA ASP A 36 -7.56 12.00 -0.06
C ASP A 36 -7.29 10.50 0.00
N ILE A 37 -6.11 10.14 0.52
CA ILE A 37 -5.69 8.77 0.70
C ILE A 37 -5.55 8.50 2.19
N ASN A 38 -6.27 7.50 2.69
CA ASN A 38 -6.18 7.04 4.07
C ASN A 38 -5.47 5.70 4.09
N ILE A 39 -4.41 5.60 4.89
CA ILE A 39 -3.67 4.37 5.07
C ILE A 39 -3.94 3.89 6.50
N ILE A 40 -4.61 2.75 6.63
CA ILE A 40 -5.08 2.22 7.89
C ILE A 40 -4.32 0.94 8.23
N PHE A 41 -3.53 0.99 9.27
CA PHE A 41 -2.77 -0.17 9.76
C PHE A 41 -3.64 -0.97 10.72
N CYS A 42 -3.64 -2.29 10.57
CA CYS A 42 -4.51 -3.18 11.32
C CYS A 42 -3.87 -4.57 11.48
N SER A 43 -4.58 -5.48 12.16
CA SER A 43 -4.17 -6.87 12.32
C SER A 43 -4.71 -7.73 11.17
N ASP A 44 -4.21 -8.98 11.10
CA ASP A 44 -4.74 -9.98 10.17
C ASP A 44 -6.23 -10.24 10.38
N ASN A 45 -6.68 -10.31 11.64
CA ASN A 45 -8.10 -10.55 11.93
C ASN A 45 -8.97 -9.38 11.48
N TYR A 46 -8.49 -8.15 11.64
CA TYR A 46 -9.22 -6.97 11.22
C TYR A 46 -9.36 -6.94 9.70
N ILE A 47 -8.26 -7.20 8.97
CA ILE A 47 -8.29 -7.15 7.51
C ILE A 47 -9.12 -8.29 6.93
N LEU A 48 -9.11 -9.47 7.58
CA LEU A 48 -9.99 -10.57 7.20
C LEU A 48 -11.46 -10.18 7.32
N ASP A 49 -11.82 -9.53 8.42
CA ASP A 49 -13.19 -9.05 8.65
C ASP A 49 -13.61 -8.03 7.58
N VAL A 50 -12.74 -7.09 7.24
CA VAL A 50 -12.99 -6.12 6.16
C VAL A 50 -13.19 -6.85 4.83
N ASN A 51 -12.34 -7.83 4.54
CA ASN A 51 -12.40 -8.60 3.30
C ASN A 51 -13.72 -9.37 3.18
N MET A 52 -14.17 -9.98 4.28
CA MET A 52 -15.44 -10.70 4.31
C MET A 52 -16.65 -9.78 4.18
N ARG A 53 -16.67 -8.66 4.90
CA ARG A 53 -17.81 -7.73 4.94
C ARG A 53 -18.00 -6.97 3.65
N TYR A 54 -16.93 -6.49 3.04
CA TYR A 54 -17.02 -5.55 1.92
C TYR A 54 -16.73 -6.19 0.56
N LEU A 55 -15.92 -7.25 0.52
CA LEU A 55 -15.54 -7.92 -0.73
C LEU A 55 -16.04 -9.36 -0.82
N GLN A 56 -16.65 -9.86 0.25
CA GLN A 56 -17.18 -11.24 0.34
C GLN A 56 -16.09 -12.29 0.10
N HIS A 57 -14.84 -11.97 0.49
CA HIS A 57 -13.70 -12.86 0.38
C HIS A 57 -13.35 -13.38 1.78
N ASP A 58 -13.23 -14.69 1.94
CA ASP A 58 -12.90 -15.35 3.20
C ASP A 58 -11.46 -15.84 3.16
N TYR A 59 -10.50 -14.91 3.02
CA TYR A 59 -9.08 -15.24 3.07
C TYR A 59 -8.27 -14.03 3.57
N PHE A 60 -7.07 -14.34 4.10
CA PHE A 60 -6.14 -13.32 4.55
C PHE A 60 -5.42 -12.67 3.36
N THR A 61 -5.14 -11.39 3.49
CA THR A 61 -4.33 -10.63 2.55
C THR A 61 -3.52 -9.59 3.31
N ASP A 62 -2.42 -9.10 2.74
CA ASP A 62 -1.61 -8.08 3.38
C ASP A 62 -2.18 -6.68 3.18
N ILE A 63 -2.95 -6.45 2.13
CA ILE A 63 -3.54 -5.14 1.84
C ILE A 63 -4.89 -5.28 1.13
N ILE A 64 -5.80 -4.37 1.46
CA ILE A 64 -7.06 -4.16 0.73
C ILE A 64 -7.11 -2.71 0.29
N THR A 65 -7.41 -2.49 -0.99
CA THR A 65 -7.47 -1.16 -1.60
C THR A 65 -8.90 -0.85 -2.02
N PHE A 66 -9.46 0.23 -1.45
CA PHE A 66 -10.74 0.78 -1.91
C PHE A 66 -10.44 2.03 -2.75
N ASP A 67 -10.86 1.98 -4.01
CA ASP A 67 -10.55 2.99 -5.02
C ASP A 67 -11.69 3.99 -5.14
N TYR A 68 -11.41 5.25 -4.80
CA TYR A 68 -12.34 6.38 -4.96
C TYR A 68 -11.76 7.43 -5.90
N CYS A 69 -10.86 7.03 -6.79
CA CYS A 69 -10.17 7.96 -7.69
C CYS A 69 -11.14 8.65 -8.65
N GLU A 70 -10.86 9.91 -8.95
CA GLU A 70 -11.59 10.70 -9.95
C GLU A 70 -10.60 11.25 -10.97
N GLY A 71 -10.67 10.73 -12.21
CA GLY A 71 -9.73 11.11 -13.25
C GLY A 71 -8.28 10.84 -12.81
N LYS A 72 -7.45 11.89 -12.79
CA LYS A 72 -6.03 11.79 -12.40
C LYS A 72 -5.81 11.97 -10.90
N LYS A 73 -6.85 12.27 -10.13
CA LYS A 73 -6.75 12.47 -8.69
C LYS A 73 -6.92 11.15 -7.96
N LEU A 74 -5.88 10.72 -7.25
CA LEU A 74 -5.89 9.46 -6.50
C LEU A 74 -6.53 9.67 -5.14
N SER A 75 -7.57 8.90 -4.87
CA SER A 75 -8.26 8.89 -3.57
C SER A 75 -8.65 7.46 -3.25
N GLY A 76 -8.55 7.09 -1.98
CA GLY A 76 -8.92 5.75 -1.57
C GLY A 76 -8.51 5.43 -0.15
N ASP A 77 -8.88 4.23 0.29
CA ASP A 77 -8.52 3.69 1.58
C ASP A 77 -7.67 2.44 1.37
N LEU A 78 -6.49 2.42 2.01
CA LEU A 78 -5.58 1.29 1.98
C LEU A 78 -5.53 0.68 3.38
N PHE A 79 -6.08 -0.53 3.54
CA PHE A 79 -5.99 -1.29 4.79
C PHE A 79 -4.79 -2.22 4.68
N ILE A 80 -3.84 -2.08 5.60
CA ILE A 80 -2.57 -2.83 5.58
C ILE A 80 -2.46 -3.62 6.88
N SER A 81 -2.30 -4.95 6.78
CA SER A 81 -2.06 -5.79 7.93
C SER A 81 -0.60 -5.75 8.33
N ILE A 82 -0.32 -5.22 9.52
CA ILE A 82 1.04 -5.18 10.07
C ILE A 82 1.55 -6.60 10.34
N ASP A 83 0.68 -7.52 10.73
CA ASP A 83 1.04 -8.92 10.94
C ASP A 83 1.55 -9.56 9.65
N SER A 84 0.82 -9.36 8.56
CA SER A 84 1.22 -9.89 7.24
C SER A 84 2.51 -9.23 6.72
N VAL A 85 2.68 -7.94 6.96
CA VAL A 85 3.93 -7.25 6.56
C VAL A 85 5.13 -7.84 7.30
N ARG A 86 5.02 -8.11 8.61
CA ARG A 86 6.09 -8.75 9.39
C ARG A 86 6.41 -10.14 8.86
N GLU A 87 5.38 -10.92 8.59
CA GLU A 87 5.53 -12.29 8.08
C GLU A 87 6.19 -12.28 6.69
N ASN A 88 5.73 -11.41 5.80
CA ASN A 88 6.31 -11.27 4.46
C ASN A 88 7.79 -10.85 4.54
N ALA A 89 8.12 -9.93 5.42
CA ALA A 89 9.51 -9.49 5.60
C ALA A 89 10.41 -10.65 6.02
N LEU A 90 9.95 -11.47 6.96
CA LEU A 90 10.67 -12.66 7.39
C LEU A 90 10.84 -13.66 6.25
N ASP A 91 9.79 -13.92 5.49
CA ASP A 91 9.78 -14.89 4.39
C ASP A 91 10.74 -14.48 3.25
N TYR A 92 10.84 -13.18 2.98
CA TYR A 92 11.68 -12.65 1.90
C TYR A 92 13.08 -12.23 2.36
N GLY A 93 13.38 -12.34 3.66
CA GLY A 93 14.65 -11.89 4.20
C GLY A 93 14.86 -10.39 4.08
N ALA A 94 13.78 -9.62 4.17
CA ALA A 94 13.79 -8.16 4.06
C ALA A 94 13.60 -7.52 5.45
N GLU A 95 13.97 -6.24 5.56
CA GLU A 95 13.66 -5.45 6.75
C GLU A 95 12.16 -5.12 6.77
N PHE A 96 11.59 -4.98 7.97
CA PHE A 96 10.17 -4.65 8.13
C PHE A 96 9.80 -3.36 7.38
N ASP A 97 10.58 -2.30 7.57
CA ASP A 97 10.29 -1.00 6.93
C ASP A 97 10.32 -1.10 5.41
N GLU A 98 11.24 -1.88 4.88
CA GLU A 98 11.36 -2.10 3.44
C GLU A 98 10.13 -2.79 2.87
N GLU A 99 9.67 -3.84 3.54
CA GLU A 99 8.45 -4.54 3.12
C GLU A 99 7.21 -3.65 3.30
N LEU A 100 7.15 -2.88 4.37
CA LEU A 100 6.04 -1.94 4.58
C LEU A 100 5.97 -0.91 3.46
N HIS A 101 7.10 -0.35 3.06
CA HIS A 101 7.15 0.59 1.93
C HIS A 101 6.70 -0.08 0.63
N ARG A 102 7.07 -1.34 0.42
CA ARG A 102 6.64 -2.11 -0.76
C ARG A 102 5.12 -2.26 -0.79
N VAL A 103 4.53 -2.64 0.33
CA VAL A 103 3.07 -2.81 0.42
C VAL A 103 2.34 -1.47 0.23
N MET A 104 2.87 -0.41 0.81
CA MET A 104 2.29 0.94 0.65
C MET A 104 2.28 1.38 -0.82
N VAL A 105 3.41 1.25 -1.52
CA VAL A 105 3.49 1.66 -2.92
C VAL A 105 2.69 0.72 -3.82
N HIS A 106 2.60 -0.56 -3.47
CA HIS A 106 1.77 -1.53 -4.18
C HIS A 106 0.31 -1.06 -4.20
N GLY A 107 -0.22 -0.63 -3.05
CA GLY A 107 -1.57 -0.09 -2.97
C GLY A 107 -1.76 1.17 -3.79
N LEU A 108 -0.79 2.07 -3.77
CA LEU A 108 -0.83 3.28 -4.58
C LEU A 108 -0.81 2.94 -6.07
N LEU A 109 -0.01 1.96 -6.49
CA LEU A 109 0.05 1.51 -7.89
C LEU A 109 -1.29 0.93 -8.35
N HIS A 110 -2.01 0.21 -7.47
CA HIS A 110 -3.38 -0.24 -7.79
C HIS A 110 -4.31 0.96 -8.02
N LEU A 111 -4.23 2.00 -7.22
CA LEU A 111 -5.03 3.22 -7.43
C LEU A 111 -4.70 3.88 -8.76
N ILE A 112 -3.45 3.82 -9.18
CA ILE A 112 -2.99 4.37 -10.47
C ILE A 112 -3.54 3.56 -11.65
N GLY A 113 -3.82 2.27 -11.45
CA GLY A 113 -4.40 1.42 -12.47
C GLY A 113 -3.60 0.16 -12.80
N TYR A 114 -2.52 -0.11 -12.07
CA TYR A 114 -1.78 -1.36 -12.23
C TYR A 114 -2.55 -2.50 -11.58
N ASP A 115 -2.66 -3.63 -12.29
CA ASP A 115 -3.28 -4.85 -11.77
C ASP A 115 -2.23 -5.92 -11.51
N ASP A 116 -2.64 -7.03 -10.90
CA ASP A 116 -1.77 -8.16 -10.58
C ASP A 116 -2.47 -9.51 -10.77
N HIS A 117 -3.42 -9.57 -11.71
CA HIS A 117 -4.22 -10.77 -11.95
C HIS A 117 -3.55 -11.76 -12.92
N THR A 118 -2.65 -11.30 -13.77
CA THR A 118 -1.91 -12.15 -14.72
C THR A 118 -0.43 -12.14 -14.40
N PRO A 119 0.35 -13.16 -14.84
CA PRO A 119 1.80 -13.16 -14.64
C PRO A 119 2.49 -11.92 -15.20
N GLU A 120 2.06 -11.41 -16.36
CA GLU A 120 2.62 -10.19 -16.95
C GLU A 120 2.32 -8.96 -16.08
N GLU A 121 1.09 -8.85 -15.57
CA GLU A 121 0.69 -7.77 -14.68
C GLU A 121 1.45 -7.80 -13.37
N GLU A 122 1.61 -8.99 -12.77
CA GLU A 122 2.41 -9.17 -11.56
C GLU A 122 3.86 -8.73 -11.76
N LYS A 123 4.46 -9.15 -12.86
CA LYS A 123 5.82 -8.77 -13.20
C LYS A 123 5.95 -7.26 -13.33
N ARG A 124 5.01 -6.64 -14.02
CA ARG A 124 5.03 -5.18 -14.26
C ARG A 124 4.88 -4.39 -12.97
N ILE A 125 3.95 -4.76 -12.09
CA ILE A 125 3.75 -4.05 -10.82
C ILE A 125 4.97 -4.25 -9.92
N HIS A 126 5.58 -5.43 -9.88
CA HIS A 126 6.79 -5.69 -9.11
C HIS A 126 7.98 -4.85 -9.62
N GLU A 127 8.13 -4.72 -10.93
CA GLU A 127 9.17 -3.87 -11.51
C GLU A 127 8.98 -2.41 -11.09
N LYS A 128 7.74 -1.93 -11.06
CA LYS A 128 7.42 -0.58 -10.60
C LYS A 128 7.69 -0.42 -9.10
N GLU A 129 7.33 -1.40 -8.29
CA GLU A 129 7.64 -1.40 -6.86
C GLU A 129 9.15 -1.27 -6.63
N ASP A 130 9.94 -2.09 -7.31
CA ASP A 130 11.39 -2.07 -7.19
C ASP A 130 11.96 -0.71 -7.58
N TYR A 131 11.47 -0.13 -8.67
CA TYR A 131 11.90 1.17 -9.15
C TYR A 131 11.61 2.27 -8.11
N TYR A 132 10.40 2.30 -7.58
CA TYR A 132 10.01 3.33 -6.63
C TYR A 132 10.61 3.14 -5.24
N LEU A 133 10.89 1.89 -4.85
CA LEU A 133 11.62 1.62 -3.61
C LEU A 133 13.04 2.17 -3.65
N LYS A 134 13.70 2.09 -4.81
CA LYS A 134 15.03 2.70 -4.99
C LYS A 134 14.95 4.21 -4.81
N LEU A 135 13.93 4.85 -5.34
CA LEU A 135 13.73 6.29 -5.20
C LEU A 135 13.43 6.67 -3.73
N ARG A 136 12.77 5.81 -2.98
CA ARG A 136 12.49 6.05 -1.55
C ARG A 136 13.79 6.15 -0.75
N LYS A 137 14.79 5.35 -1.07
CA LYS A 137 16.10 5.36 -0.40
C LYS A 137 16.88 6.64 -0.68
N ILE A 138 16.68 7.24 -1.86
CA ILE A 138 17.35 8.47 -2.28
C ILE A 138 16.60 9.70 -1.72
N ALA A 139 15.30 9.61 -1.67
CA ALA A 139 14.47 10.67 -1.12
C ALA A 139 14.54 10.71 0.40
#